data_ca53736aa5bbaea66de00dfe54a9b646
#
_entry.id   ca53736aa5bbaea66de00dfe54a9b646
#
_cell.length_a   1.000
_cell.length_b   1.000
_cell.length_c   1.000
_cell.angle_alpha   90.00
_cell.angle_beta   90.00
_cell.angle_gamma   90.00
#
_symmetry.space_group_name_H-M   'P 1'
#
loop_
_entity.id
_entity.type
_entity.pdbx_description
1 polymer ?
#
loop_
_entity_poly.entity_id
_entity_poly.type
_entity_poly.pdbx_seq_one_letter_code
_entity_poly.pdbx_strand_id
1 'polypeptide(L)'
;MMKNNLIALLDQTYPGVNALFDSPVREDGHQKWVDFAASFWHVDCVRSMSQAAFDQRYRKWCKQRGYQVRVGSAEKIYEDSKDLIAILPKDAMTKLLVKQAIDALNSWQRSET
;
A
#
# COMPACT_ATOMS: atom_id res chain seq x y z
N MET A 1 -15.14 -11.73 -1.91
CA MET A 1 -14.00 -11.83 -2.84
C MET A 1 -12.73 -11.36 -2.15
N MET A 2 -11.61 -11.92 -2.51
CA MET A 2 -10.33 -11.67 -1.84
C MET A 2 -9.90 -10.19 -1.87
N LYS A 3 -10.15 -9.50 -2.98
CA LYS A 3 -9.84 -8.07 -3.09
C LYS A 3 -10.63 -7.24 -2.08
N ASN A 4 -11.92 -7.53 -1.90
CA ASN A 4 -12.74 -6.82 -0.92
C ASN A 4 -12.31 -7.13 0.51
N ASN A 5 -11.86 -8.36 0.77
CA ASN A 5 -11.34 -8.74 2.08
C ASN A 5 -10.06 -7.98 2.40
N LEU A 6 -9.18 -7.82 1.41
CA LEU A 6 -7.97 -7.03 1.58
C LEU A 6 -8.29 -5.55 1.85
N ILE A 7 -9.21 -4.96 1.09
CA ILE A 7 -9.60 -3.58 1.28
C ILE A 7 -10.21 -3.38 2.68
N ALA A 8 -11.08 -4.29 3.13
CA ALA A 8 -11.67 -4.22 4.46
C ALA A 8 -10.62 -4.26 5.57
N LEU A 9 -9.60 -5.10 5.41
CA LEU A 9 -8.49 -5.17 6.35
C LEU A 9 -7.66 -3.88 6.33
N LEU A 10 -7.34 -3.38 5.14
CA LEU A 10 -6.56 -2.16 4.98
C LEU A 10 -7.29 -0.91 5.47
N ASP A 11 -8.62 -0.91 5.45
CA ASP A 11 -9.40 0.18 6.06
C ASP A 11 -9.11 0.31 7.56
N GLN A 12 -8.63 -0.76 8.20
CA GLN A 12 -8.28 -0.77 9.61
C GLN A 12 -6.80 -0.45 9.87
N THR A 13 -5.95 -0.47 8.85
CA THR A 13 -4.51 -0.20 8.98
C THR A 13 -4.06 1.03 8.19
N TYR A 14 -4.57 1.20 7.00
CA TYR A 14 -4.25 2.34 6.12
C TYR A 14 -5.51 2.72 5.33
N PRO A 15 -6.45 3.43 5.96
CA PRO A 15 -7.72 3.78 5.30
C PRO A 15 -7.50 4.52 3.98
N GLY A 16 -8.19 4.09 2.93
CA GLY A 16 -8.14 4.74 1.63
C GLY A 16 -6.92 4.40 0.78
N VAL A 17 -6.07 3.47 1.22
CA VAL A 17 -4.86 3.12 0.46
C VAL A 17 -5.20 2.63 -0.96
N ASN A 18 -6.32 1.95 -1.13
CA ASN A 18 -6.76 1.46 -2.43
C ASN A 18 -7.15 2.59 -3.40
N ALA A 19 -7.35 3.80 -2.92
CA ALA A 19 -7.71 4.97 -3.73
C ALA A 19 -6.56 5.99 -3.86
N LEU A 20 -5.37 5.69 -3.32
CA LEU A 20 -4.23 6.60 -3.41
C LEU A 20 -3.73 6.78 -4.84
N PHE A 21 -3.89 5.77 -5.67
CA PHE A 21 -3.36 5.76 -7.02
C PHE A 21 -4.47 5.44 -8.01
N ASP A 22 -4.42 6.06 -9.18
CA ASP A 22 -5.18 5.63 -10.34
C ASP A 22 -4.37 4.51 -10.99
N SER A 23 -4.59 3.28 -10.52
CA SER A 23 -3.71 2.17 -10.87
C SER A 23 -4.48 0.99 -11.43
N PRO A 24 -4.51 0.86 -12.76
CA PRO A 24 -5.07 -0.34 -13.38
C PRO A 24 -4.17 -1.55 -13.08
N VAL A 25 -4.75 -2.74 -13.21
CA VAL A 25 -3.98 -3.99 -13.08
C VAL A 25 -3.01 -4.09 -14.26
N ARG A 26 -1.72 -4.35 -13.97
CA ARG A 26 -0.69 -4.52 -14.99
C ARG A 26 -0.80 -5.88 -15.65
N GLU A 27 -0.11 -6.06 -16.79
CA GLU A 27 -0.09 -7.33 -17.52
C GLU A 27 0.42 -8.49 -16.66
N ASP A 28 1.34 -8.21 -15.73
CA ASP A 28 1.89 -9.21 -14.81
C ASP A 28 0.96 -9.50 -13.61
N GLY A 29 -0.22 -8.88 -13.57
CA GLY A 29 -1.18 -9.05 -12.48
C GLY A 29 -0.98 -8.11 -11.30
N HIS A 30 0.10 -7.34 -11.28
CA HIS A 30 0.37 -6.40 -10.18
C HIS A 30 -0.46 -5.12 -10.31
N GLN A 31 -0.81 -4.55 -9.17
CA GLN A 31 -1.53 -3.30 -9.09
C GLN A 31 -0.80 -2.41 -8.07
N LYS A 32 -0.60 -1.14 -8.41
CA LYS A 32 0.26 -0.24 -7.64
C LYS A 32 -0.15 -0.12 -6.17
N TRP A 33 -1.46 0.04 -5.89
CA TRP A 33 -1.90 0.20 -4.50
C TRP A 33 -1.70 -1.08 -3.68
N VAL A 34 -1.81 -2.25 -4.30
CA VAL A 34 -1.57 -3.54 -3.62
C VAL A 34 -0.09 -3.67 -3.29
N ASP A 35 0.79 -3.38 -4.25
CA ASP A 35 2.24 -3.42 -4.04
C ASP A 35 2.67 -2.38 -3.00
N PHE A 36 2.04 -1.19 -3.01
CA PHE A 36 2.28 -0.16 -2.02
C PHE A 36 1.90 -0.66 -0.61
N ALA A 37 0.72 -1.27 -0.48
CA ALA A 37 0.26 -1.80 0.80
C ALA A 37 1.16 -2.92 1.33
N ALA A 38 1.81 -3.68 0.45
CA ALA A 38 2.75 -4.72 0.86
C ALA A 38 3.98 -4.12 1.56
N SER A 39 4.44 -2.96 1.13
CA SER A 39 5.60 -2.26 1.71
C SER A 39 5.20 -1.28 2.81
N PHE A 40 4.04 -0.64 2.67
CA PHE A 40 3.50 0.35 3.60
C PHE A 40 2.14 -0.13 4.10
N TRP A 41 2.16 -1.20 4.90
CA TRP A 41 0.98 -1.94 5.32
C TRP A 41 0.18 -1.28 6.43
N HIS A 42 0.73 -0.20 7.02
CA HIS A 42 0.08 0.58 8.07
C HIS A 42 0.41 2.05 7.84
N VAL A 43 -0.53 2.93 8.17
CA VAL A 43 -0.31 4.37 7.97
C VAL A 43 0.92 4.88 8.74
N ASP A 44 1.25 4.28 9.86
CA ASP A 44 2.45 4.63 10.63
C ASP A 44 3.74 4.25 9.90
N CYS A 45 3.69 3.34 8.94
CA CYS A 45 4.86 3.08 8.08
C CYS A 45 5.26 4.32 7.27
N VAL A 46 4.30 5.21 7.03
CA VAL A 46 4.53 6.47 6.30
C VAL A 46 4.78 7.61 7.28
N ARG A 47 3.82 7.88 8.17
CA ARG A 47 3.85 9.09 9.01
C ARG A 47 4.86 9.05 10.15
N SER A 48 5.44 7.87 10.48
CA SER A 48 6.50 7.78 11.48
C SER A 48 7.85 8.30 10.96
N MET A 49 7.99 8.45 9.64
CA MET A 49 9.17 9.04 9.02
C MET A 49 8.99 10.54 8.83
N SER A 50 10.11 11.27 8.61
CA SER A 50 10.03 12.64 8.11
C SER A 50 9.55 12.62 6.66
N GLN A 51 9.03 13.76 6.19
CA GLN A 51 8.60 13.89 4.81
C GLN A 51 9.75 13.60 3.82
N ALA A 52 10.95 14.10 4.12
CA ALA A 52 12.13 13.88 3.27
C ALA A 52 12.51 12.40 3.21
N ALA A 53 12.48 11.71 4.37
CA ALA A 53 12.79 10.28 4.42
C ALA A 53 11.76 9.46 3.65
N PHE A 54 10.48 9.79 3.78
CA PHE A 54 9.43 9.11 3.02
C PHE A 54 9.58 9.35 1.52
N ASP A 55 9.86 10.59 1.11
CA ASP A 55 10.05 10.91 -0.31
C ASP A 55 11.16 10.04 -0.92
N GLN A 56 12.30 9.93 -0.26
CA GLN A 56 13.41 9.10 -0.73
C GLN A 56 13.02 7.63 -0.81
N ARG A 57 12.35 7.11 0.22
CA ARG A 57 11.93 5.71 0.27
C ARG A 57 10.89 5.41 -0.80
N TYR A 58 9.93 6.30 -1.01
CA TYR A 58 8.89 6.14 -2.03
C TYR A 58 9.49 6.13 -3.44
N ARG A 59 10.43 7.05 -3.73
CA ARG A 59 11.11 7.10 -5.03
C ARG A 59 11.89 5.82 -5.29
N LYS A 60 12.61 5.32 -4.28
CA LYS A 60 13.35 4.06 -4.38
C LYS A 60 12.40 2.90 -4.62
N TRP A 61 11.30 2.86 -3.92
CA TRP A 61 10.28 1.82 -4.08
C TRP A 61 9.69 1.84 -5.49
N CYS A 62 9.33 2.99 -6.02
CA CYS A 62 8.82 3.13 -7.38
C CYS A 62 9.83 2.63 -8.40
N LYS A 63 11.09 3.00 -8.24
CA LYS A 63 12.16 2.58 -9.14
C LYS A 63 12.34 1.06 -9.14
N GLN A 64 12.31 0.46 -7.95
CA GLN A 64 12.46 -1.00 -7.81
C GLN A 64 11.29 -1.77 -8.42
N ARG A 65 10.10 -1.20 -8.39
CA ARG A 65 8.87 -1.83 -8.87
C ARG A 65 8.50 -1.45 -10.30
N GLY A 66 9.23 -0.53 -10.91
CA GLY A 66 8.95 -0.07 -12.26
C GLY A 66 7.76 0.87 -12.38
N TYR A 67 7.42 1.57 -11.29
CA TYR A 67 6.37 2.59 -11.30
C TYR A 67 6.95 3.98 -11.53
N GLN A 68 6.18 4.83 -12.20
CA GLN A 68 6.58 6.22 -12.40
C GLN A 68 6.36 7.05 -11.15
N VAL A 69 7.27 8.00 -10.90
CA VAL A 69 7.14 8.97 -9.81
C VAL A 69 6.56 10.26 -10.40
N ARG A 70 5.35 10.62 -9.98
CA ARG A 70 4.75 11.90 -10.36
C ARG A 70 5.18 12.99 -9.39
N VAL A 71 5.43 14.18 -9.89
CA VAL A 71 5.81 15.33 -9.07
C VAL A 71 4.72 15.56 -8.02
N GLY A 72 5.13 15.69 -6.75
CA GLY A 72 4.23 15.95 -5.63
C GLY A 72 3.46 14.75 -5.09
N SER A 73 3.58 13.56 -5.70
CA SER A 73 2.80 12.39 -5.25
C SER A 73 3.22 11.91 -3.86
N ALA A 74 4.52 11.84 -3.59
CA ALA A 74 5.02 11.44 -2.27
C ALA A 74 4.58 12.43 -1.19
N GLU A 75 4.65 13.72 -1.49
CA GLU A 75 4.23 14.78 -0.59
C GLU A 75 2.75 14.67 -0.25
N LYS A 76 1.90 14.44 -1.25
CA LYS A 76 0.46 14.29 -1.05
C LYS A 76 0.14 13.06 -0.21
N ILE A 77 0.79 11.92 -0.49
CA ILE A 77 0.61 10.69 0.28
C ILE A 77 0.97 10.94 1.74
N TYR A 78 2.09 11.60 1.99
CA TYR A 78 2.54 11.91 3.34
C TYR A 78 1.58 12.85 4.08
N GLU A 79 1.14 13.91 3.42
CA GLU A 79 0.18 14.85 4.03
C GLU A 79 -1.14 14.18 4.35
N ASP A 80 -1.68 13.39 3.42
CA ASP A 80 -2.93 12.67 3.64
C ASP A 80 -2.81 11.67 4.80
N SER A 81 -1.63 11.07 5.00
CA SER A 81 -1.41 10.09 6.07
C SER A 81 -1.57 10.68 7.47
N LYS A 82 -1.35 11.99 7.62
CA LYS A 82 -1.41 12.65 8.94
C LYS A 82 -2.83 12.66 9.52
N ASP A 83 -3.84 12.66 8.65
CA ASP A 83 -5.24 12.75 9.06
C ASP A 83 -5.91 11.37 9.18
N LEU A 84 -5.20 10.30 8.84
CA LEU A 84 -5.76 8.96 8.87
C LEU A 84 -5.67 8.36 10.28
N ILE A 85 -6.70 7.58 10.63
CA ILE A 85 -6.77 6.89 11.91
C ILE A 85 -6.81 5.38 11.64
N ALA A 86 -5.78 4.68 12.11
CA ALA A 86 -5.73 3.22 12.03
C ALA A 86 -6.38 2.62 13.28
N ILE A 87 -7.24 1.63 13.09
CA ILE A 87 -7.91 0.93 14.19
C ILE A 87 -6.99 -0.17 14.74
N LEU A 88 -6.31 -0.89 13.85
CA LEU A 88 -5.37 -1.93 14.25
C LEU A 88 -3.98 -1.33 14.51
N PRO A 89 -3.21 -1.88 15.46
CA PRO A 89 -1.88 -1.36 15.76
C PRO A 89 -0.86 -1.75 14.70
N LYS A 90 0.24 -1.02 14.66
CA LYS A 90 1.40 -1.36 13.83
C LYS A 90 2.26 -2.38 14.58
N ASP A 91 1.89 -3.65 14.48
CA ASP A 91 2.62 -4.74 15.11
C ASP A 91 2.84 -5.91 14.16
N ALA A 92 3.58 -6.91 14.63
CA ALA A 92 3.94 -8.07 13.80
C ALA A 92 2.71 -8.88 13.36
N MET A 93 1.71 -9.01 14.21
CA MET A 93 0.48 -9.75 13.88
C MET A 93 -0.29 -9.04 12.77
N THR A 94 -0.46 -7.73 12.88
CA THR A 94 -1.16 -6.94 11.86
C THR A 94 -0.42 -7.01 10.52
N LYS A 95 0.92 -6.91 10.56
CA LYS A 95 1.75 -7.06 9.36
C LYS A 95 1.53 -8.40 8.69
N LEU A 96 1.50 -9.47 9.48
CA LEU A 96 1.28 -10.83 8.98
C LEU A 96 -0.10 -10.97 8.32
N LEU A 97 -1.14 -10.42 8.95
CA LEU A 97 -2.50 -10.46 8.40
C LEU A 97 -2.57 -9.77 7.04
N VAL A 98 -1.98 -8.58 6.92
CA VAL A 98 -1.96 -7.84 5.65
C VAL A 98 -1.19 -8.62 4.60
N LYS A 99 -0.01 -9.15 4.95
CA LYS A 99 0.81 -9.92 4.02
C LYS A 99 0.08 -11.15 3.52
N GLN A 100 -0.59 -11.89 4.40
CA GLN A 100 -1.35 -13.08 4.04
C GLN A 100 -2.51 -12.73 3.09
N ALA A 101 -3.21 -11.62 3.33
CA ALA A 101 -4.29 -11.18 2.47
C ALA A 101 -3.79 -10.78 1.08
N ILE A 102 -2.64 -10.12 1.00
CA ILE A 102 -2.02 -9.75 -0.28
C ILE A 102 -1.55 -10.99 -1.03
N ASP A 103 -0.90 -11.92 -0.35
CA ASP A 103 -0.43 -13.16 -0.97
C ASP A 103 -1.60 -13.99 -1.52
N ALA A 104 -2.71 -14.04 -0.78
CA ALA A 104 -3.91 -14.74 -1.22
C ALA A 104 -4.51 -14.09 -2.47
N LEU A 105 -4.56 -12.76 -2.52
CA LEU A 105 -5.05 -12.04 -3.70
C LEU A 105 -4.16 -12.30 -4.92
N ASN A 106 -2.84 -12.19 -4.76
CA ASN A 106 -1.89 -12.41 -5.84
C ASN A 106 -1.96 -13.85 -6.36
N SER A 107 -2.09 -14.82 -5.47
CA SER A 107 -2.23 -16.23 -5.84
C SER A 107 -3.51 -16.47 -6.62
N TRP A 108 -4.63 -15.88 -6.19
CA TRP A 108 -5.91 -16.01 -6.88
C TRP A 108 -5.86 -15.39 -8.28
N GLN A 109 -5.27 -14.20 -8.42
CA GLN A 109 -5.13 -13.54 -9.71
C GLN A 109 -4.28 -14.34 -10.69
N ARG A 110 -3.20 -14.97 -10.19
CA ARG A 110 -2.35 -15.82 -11.02
C ARG A 110 -3.05 -17.09 -11.50
N SER A 111 -3.90 -17.67 -10.68
CA SER A 111 -4.61 -18.90 -11.05
C SER A 111 -5.72 -18.64 -12.07
N GLU A 112 -6.14 -17.41 -12.26
CA GLU A 112 -7.13 -17.02 -13.28
C GLU A 112 -6.53 -16.84 -14.67
N THR A 113 -5.22 -16.76 -14.76
CA THR A 113 -4.54 -16.63 -16.04
C THR A 113 -4.07 -18.00 -16.52
#